data_fa7731456005fb24bcbd4338536f6521
#
_entry.id   fa7731456005fb24bcbd4338536f6521
#
_cell.length_a   1.000
_cell.length_b   1.000
_cell.length_c   1.000
_cell.angle_alpha   90.00
_cell.angle_beta   90.00
_cell.angle_gamma   90.00
#
_symmetry.space_group_name_H-M   'P 1'
#
loop_
_entity.id
_entity.type
_entity.pdbx_description
1 polymer ?
#
loop_
_entity_poly.entity_id
_entity_poly.type
_entity_poly.pdbx_seq_one_letter_code
_entity_poly.pdbx_strand_id
1 'polypeptide(L)'
;MKDTDWEILYELHKNPNMTKVANLLYITQPSLTKRIQHMEEEFQVTIVNRTTKGLEFTEEGEFLAEQAKRYLDFMNVTRSRLKEMKDNADGEIVIGASYTFSKYTLSDLLLKYRMEHPNIRFSIVNDQSNILFRKMFDESLDVAFIRGDYEGAVNQTLIAVNKAYLVTREPVELDKLPDMQFISYKTNDRSKEIIEGWWQETFSGELPAGMTVGYVDVAWQVVAKGLGYTLCFLPDNYENEYDLCLTPLVHQDGSFVTRNTWFLYSKNKRMTKVLEDFVTYIEKNCNLKKMVRDERDRLEDTDHAV
;
A
#
# COMPACT_ATOMS: atom_id res chain seq x y z
N MET A 1 14.68 -26.70 -14.37
CA MET A 1 14.90 -25.27 -14.01
C MET A 1 15.59 -25.13 -12.65
N LYS A 2 16.39 -24.06 -12.48
CA LYS A 2 17.06 -23.67 -11.21
C LYS A 2 16.44 -22.37 -10.69
N ASP A 3 16.63 -22.04 -9.42
CA ASP A 3 16.15 -20.79 -8.83
C ASP A 3 16.54 -19.57 -9.67
N THR A 4 17.78 -19.52 -10.16
CA THR A 4 18.29 -18.45 -11.02
C THR A 4 17.57 -18.34 -12.38
N ASP A 5 16.91 -19.38 -12.86
CA ASP A 5 16.15 -19.33 -14.11
C ASP A 5 14.83 -18.57 -13.90
N TRP A 6 14.20 -18.76 -12.74
CA TRP A 6 13.03 -17.99 -12.32
C TRP A 6 13.37 -16.49 -12.11
N GLU A 7 14.53 -16.19 -11.51
CA GLU A 7 15.02 -14.80 -11.38
C GLU A 7 15.24 -14.15 -12.75
N ILE A 8 15.80 -14.89 -13.71
CA ILE A 8 15.99 -14.41 -15.09
C ILE A 8 14.66 -14.04 -15.73
N LEU A 9 13.65 -14.91 -15.68
CA LEU A 9 12.33 -14.65 -16.26
C LEU A 9 11.69 -13.40 -15.65
N TYR A 10 11.71 -13.29 -14.32
CA TYR A 10 11.14 -12.17 -13.60
C TYR A 10 11.82 -10.84 -13.94
N GLU A 11 13.16 -10.81 -13.94
CA GLU A 11 13.90 -9.58 -14.20
C GLU A 11 13.84 -9.18 -15.69
N LEU A 12 13.81 -10.14 -16.63
CA LEU A 12 13.61 -9.87 -18.05
C LEU A 12 12.21 -9.33 -18.34
N HIS A 13 11.19 -9.82 -17.67
CA HIS A 13 9.83 -9.32 -17.82
C HIS A 13 9.70 -7.86 -17.33
N LYS A 14 10.33 -7.52 -16.20
CA LYS A 14 10.39 -6.14 -15.70
C LYS A 14 11.20 -5.20 -16.61
N ASN A 15 12.23 -5.73 -17.23
CA ASN A 15 13.18 -4.95 -18.03
C ASN A 15 13.62 -5.80 -19.23
N PRO A 16 12.92 -5.73 -20.37
CA PRO A 16 13.19 -6.58 -21.54
C PRO A 16 14.48 -6.18 -22.28
N ASN A 17 15.60 -6.22 -21.56
CA ASN A 17 16.95 -5.91 -22.04
C ASN A 17 17.97 -6.92 -21.53
N MET A 18 18.43 -7.79 -22.44
CA MET A 18 19.37 -8.87 -22.14
C MET A 18 20.66 -8.42 -21.47
N THR A 19 21.24 -7.31 -21.92
CA THR A 19 22.50 -6.78 -21.38
C THR A 19 22.31 -6.25 -19.96
N LYS A 20 21.24 -5.48 -19.73
CA LYS A 20 20.95 -4.95 -18.39
C LYS A 20 20.68 -6.06 -17.40
N VAL A 21 19.87 -7.05 -17.77
CA VAL A 21 19.53 -8.18 -16.88
C VAL A 21 20.76 -9.07 -16.64
N ALA A 22 21.58 -9.35 -17.65
CA ALA A 22 22.83 -10.08 -17.46
C ALA A 22 23.74 -9.40 -16.45
N ASN A 23 23.91 -8.07 -16.56
CA ASN A 23 24.68 -7.30 -15.60
C ASN A 23 24.07 -7.30 -14.19
N LEU A 24 22.75 -7.18 -14.08
CA LEU A 24 22.00 -7.22 -12.80
C LEU A 24 22.22 -8.55 -12.07
N LEU A 25 22.22 -9.65 -12.82
CA LEU A 25 22.37 -11.01 -12.27
C LEU A 25 23.84 -11.49 -12.22
N TYR A 26 24.81 -10.61 -12.53
CA TYR A 26 26.25 -10.92 -12.53
C TYR A 26 26.63 -12.11 -13.44
N ILE A 27 25.98 -12.23 -14.60
CA ILE A 27 26.27 -13.24 -15.62
C ILE A 27 26.57 -12.57 -16.97
N THR A 28 27.16 -13.34 -17.90
CA THR A 28 27.37 -12.85 -19.25
C THR A 28 26.11 -12.96 -20.09
N GLN A 29 25.94 -12.05 -21.07
CA GLN A 29 24.78 -12.10 -21.98
C GLN A 29 24.68 -13.43 -22.76
N PRO A 30 25.77 -14.07 -23.25
CA PRO A 30 25.70 -15.39 -23.84
C PRO A 30 25.19 -16.46 -22.86
N SER A 31 25.58 -16.39 -21.58
CA SER A 31 25.09 -17.30 -20.55
C SER A 31 23.60 -17.11 -20.31
N LEU A 32 23.13 -15.85 -20.26
CA LEU A 32 21.71 -15.54 -20.14
C LEU A 32 20.91 -16.10 -21.32
N THR A 33 21.38 -15.88 -22.56
CA THR A 33 20.74 -16.42 -23.77
C THR A 33 20.64 -17.95 -23.71
N LYS A 34 21.72 -18.64 -23.34
CA LYS A 34 21.73 -20.10 -23.24
C LYS A 34 20.75 -20.63 -22.17
N ARG A 35 20.59 -19.90 -21.07
CA ARG A 35 19.61 -20.26 -20.03
C ARG A 35 18.17 -20.11 -20.51
N ILE A 36 17.87 -19.04 -21.25
CA ILE A 36 16.53 -18.86 -21.85
C ILE A 36 16.24 -20.00 -22.83
N GLN A 37 17.17 -20.31 -23.73
CA GLN A 37 17.02 -21.43 -24.66
C GLN A 37 16.77 -22.76 -23.94
N HIS A 38 17.49 -23.01 -22.84
CA HIS A 38 17.25 -24.22 -22.06
C HIS A 38 15.87 -24.25 -21.41
N MET A 39 15.35 -23.12 -20.95
CA MET A 39 13.97 -23.04 -20.44
C MET A 39 12.95 -23.27 -21.55
N GLU A 40 13.17 -22.69 -22.73
CA GLU A 40 12.33 -22.91 -23.92
C GLU A 40 12.31 -24.39 -24.34
N GLU A 41 13.46 -25.06 -24.31
CA GLU A 41 13.58 -26.51 -24.57
C GLU A 41 12.86 -27.34 -23.49
N GLU A 42 13.01 -26.99 -22.21
CA GLU A 42 12.42 -27.74 -21.07
C GLU A 42 10.89 -27.65 -21.10
N PHE A 43 10.32 -26.46 -21.41
CA PHE A 43 8.87 -26.26 -21.49
C PHE A 43 8.27 -26.47 -22.90
N GLN A 44 9.12 -26.65 -23.91
CA GLN A 44 8.72 -26.78 -25.32
C GLN A 44 7.87 -25.58 -25.81
N VAL A 45 8.23 -24.38 -25.41
CA VAL A 45 7.60 -23.12 -25.81
C VAL A 45 8.66 -22.09 -26.18
N THR A 46 8.29 -21.08 -26.95
CA THR A 46 9.12 -19.88 -27.13
C THR A 46 8.75 -18.89 -26.04
N ILE A 47 9.72 -18.42 -25.29
CA ILE A 47 9.50 -17.47 -24.18
C ILE A 47 9.62 -16.03 -24.68
N VAL A 48 10.65 -15.78 -25.51
CA VAL A 48 10.93 -14.43 -26.00
C VAL A 48 11.25 -14.41 -27.49
N ASN A 49 10.78 -13.40 -28.18
CA ASN A 49 11.12 -13.10 -29.57
C ASN A 49 12.11 -11.93 -29.63
N ARG A 50 13.10 -12.03 -30.53
CA ARG A 50 13.98 -10.90 -30.85
C ARG A 50 13.37 -10.12 -32.02
N THR A 51 13.00 -8.87 -31.75
CA THR A 51 12.46 -7.99 -32.79
C THR A 51 13.42 -6.84 -33.06
N THR A 52 13.16 -6.06 -34.10
CA THR A 52 13.92 -4.83 -34.41
C THR A 52 13.76 -3.75 -33.33
N LYS A 53 12.75 -3.88 -32.48
CA LYS A 53 12.46 -2.98 -31.34
C LYS A 53 13.04 -3.48 -30.01
N GLY A 54 13.62 -4.68 -30.00
CA GLY A 54 14.18 -5.29 -28.79
C GLY A 54 13.66 -6.69 -28.51
N LEU A 55 13.51 -7.04 -27.25
CA LEU A 55 13.01 -8.31 -26.75
C LEU A 55 11.52 -8.17 -26.42
N GLU A 56 10.70 -9.07 -26.95
CA GLU A 56 9.26 -9.14 -26.68
C GLU A 56 8.91 -10.54 -26.15
N PHE A 57 8.12 -10.60 -25.09
CA PHE A 57 7.61 -11.86 -24.53
C PHE A 57 6.49 -12.42 -25.41
N THR A 58 6.42 -13.75 -25.51
CA THR A 58 5.26 -14.46 -26.08
C THR A 58 4.16 -14.57 -24.99
N GLU A 59 2.97 -15.04 -25.35
CA GLU A 59 1.90 -15.30 -24.38
C GLU A 59 2.33 -16.34 -23.33
N GLU A 60 3.00 -17.41 -23.78
CA GLU A 60 3.56 -18.44 -22.90
C GLU A 60 4.70 -17.88 -22.02
N GLY A 61 5.49 -16.96 -22.59
CA GLY A 61 6.56 -16.27 -21.87
C GLY A 61 6.01 -15.36 -20.75
N GLU A 62 4.96 -14.59 -21.03
CA GLU A 62 4.26 -13.77 -20.03
C GLU A 62 3.72 -14.64 -18.89
N PHE A 63 3.05 -15.75 -19.23
CA PHE A 63 2.56 -16.70 -18.23
C PHE A 63 3.68 -17.23 -17.36
N LEU A 64 4.81 -17.67 -17.95
CA LEU A 64 5.97 -18.17 -17.21
C LEU A 64 6.61 -17.09 -16.33
N ALA A 65 6.66 -15.84 -16.78
CA ALA A 65 7.16 -14.72 -15.97
C ALA A 65 6.27 -14.43 -14.75
N GLU A 66 4.96 -14.56 -14.90
CA GLU A 66 4.03 -14.46 -13.76
C GLU A 66 4.25 -15.63 -12.75
N GLN A 67 4.43 -16.87 -13.25
CA GLN A 67 4.73 -17.99 -12.38
C GLN A 67 6.10 -17.81 -11.69
N ALA A 68 7.08 -17.23 -12.40
CA ALA A 68 8.40 -16.92 -11.82
C ALA A 68 8.26 -15.98 -10.61
N LYS A 69 7.44 -14.95 -10.72
CA LYS A 69 7.14 -14.05 -9.61
C LYS A 69 6.56 -14.82 -8.40
N ARG A 70 5.53 -15.64 -8.63
CA ARG A 70 4.88 -16.44 -7.57
C ARG A 70 5.86 -17.39 -6.89
N TYR A 71 6.70 -18.04 -7.67
CA TYR A 71 7.74 -18.95 -7.16
C TYR A 71 8.75 -18.21 -6.27
N LEU A 72 9.26 -17.08 -6.72
CA LEU A 72 10.23 -16.28 -5.96
C LEU A 72 9.62 -15.75 -4.66
N ASP A 73 8.37 -15.29 -4.69
CA ASP A 73 7.64 -14.83 -3.51
C ASP A 73 7.45 -16.00 -2.52
N PHE A 74 7.04 -17.18 -2.98
CA PHE A 74 6.91 -18.39 -2.16
C PHE A 74 8.25 -18.81 -1.51
N MET A 75 9.34 -18.80 -2.28
CA MET A 75 10.67 -19.15 -1.75
C MET A 75 11.17 -18.15 -0.71
N ASN A 76 10.90 -16.87 -0.92
CA ASN A 76 11.26 -15.82 0.05
C ASN A 76 10.49 -16.00 1.37
N VAL A 77 9.18 -16.25 1.32
CA VAL A 77 8.36 -16.55 2.50
C VAL A 77 8.88 -17.81 3.21
N THR A 78 9.18 -18.86 2.45
CA THR A 78 9.70 -20.13 3.01
C THR A 78 11.04 -19.93 3.72
N ARG A 79 11.98 -19.19 3.09
CA ARG A 79 13.30 -18.89 3.69
C ARG A 79 13.15 -18.05 4.97
N SER A 80 12.26 -17.04 4.96
CA SER A 80 11.98 -16.23 6.15
C SER A 80 11.45 -17.07 7.30
N ARG A 81 10.49 -17.95 7.04
CA ARG A 81 9.92 -18.84 8.07
C ARG A 81 10.96 -19.84 8.64
N LEU A 82 11.81 -20.40 7.78
CA LEU A 82 12.89 -21.28 8.24
C LEU A 82 13.93 -20.55 9.08
N LYS A 83 14.20 -19.29 8.76
CA LYS A 83 15.08 -18.43 9.55
C LYS A 83 14.48 -18.13 10.93
N GLU A 84 13.18 -17.82 10.98
CA GLU A 84 12.43 -17.64 12.25
C GLU A 84 12.54 -18.86 13.16
N MET A 85 12.43 -20.08 12.60
CA MET A 85 12.55 -21.31 13.36
C MET A 85 13.98 -21.54 13.94
N LYS A 86 15.00 -20.94 13.32
CA LYS A 86 16.42 -21.12 13.76
C LYS A 86 16.89 -20.08 14.77
N ASP A 87 16.39 -18.86 14.70
CA ASP A 87 17.01 -17.70 15.38
C ASP A 87 16.49 -17.46 16.81
N ASN A 88 15.70 -18.34 17.43
CA ASN A 88 15.09 -18.12 18.77
C ASN A 88 14.46 -16.70 18.93
N ALA A 89 14.19 -16.01 17.82
CA ALA A 89 13.44 -14.76 17.86
C ALA A 89 11.95 -15.10 18.03
N ASP A 90 11.22 -14.26 18.74
CA ASP A 90 9.77 -14.43 18.94
C ASP A 90 8.97 -14.37 17.62
N GLY A 91 9.66 -14.17 16.49
CA GLY A 91 9.13 -14.19 15.11
C GLY A 91 9.34 -12.89 14.35
N GLU A 92 8.99 -12.92 13.07
CA GLU A 92 8.91 -11.76 12.20
C GLU A 92 7.48 -11.60 11.69
N ILE A 93 7.01 -10.35 11.63
CA ILE A 93 5.70 -10.00 11.06
C ILE A 93 5.94 -9.13 9.83
N VAL A 94 5.45 -9.59 8.67
CA VAL A 94 5.52 -8.84 7.40
C VAL A 94 4.26 -8.01 7.26
N ILE A 95 4.43 -6.69 7.34
CA ILE A 95 3.34 -5.71 7.38
C ILE A 95 3.27 -4.95 6.07
N GLY A 96 2.14 -5.00 5.37
CA GLY A 96 1.84 -4.11 4.26
C GLY A 96 1.23 -2.80 4.77
N ALA A 97 1.72 -1.65 4.32
CA ALA A 97 1.11 -0.37 4.67
C ALA A 97 1.34 0.70 3.60
N SER A 98 0.37 1.60 3.41
CA SER A 98 0.57 2.76 2.55
C SER A 98 1.65 3.68 3.13
N TYR A 99 2.37 4.40 2.25
CA TYR A 99 3.46 5.30 2.65
C TYR A 99 3.05 6.26 3.77
N THR A 100 1.93 6.95 3.61
CA THR A 100 1.44 7.91 4.61
C THR A 100 1.08 7.25 5.94
N PHE A 101 0.49 6.04 5.92
CA PHE A 101 0.18 5.31 7.14
C PHE A 101 1.45 4.86 7.85
N SER A 102 2.44 4.37 7.10
CA SER A 102 3.74 3.97 7.67
C SER A 102 4.46 5.13 8.33
N LYS A 103 4.46 6.31 7.66
CA LYS A 103 5.18 7.49 8.13
C LYS A 103 4.57 8.11 9.40
N TYR A 104 3.23 8.21 9.46
CA TYR A 104 2.56 9.03 10.47
C TYR A 104 1.87 8.23 11.59
N THR A 105 1.60 6.94 11.37
CA THR A 105 0.78 6.15 12.30
C THR A 105 1.43 4.83 12.71
N LEU A 106 1.96 4.08 11.73
CA LEU A 106 2.43 2.72 11.99
C LEU A 106 3.64 2.68 12.92
N SER A 107 4.57 3.64 12.80
CA SER A 107 5.77 3.70 13.63
C SER A 107 5.44 3.75 15.12
N ASP A 108 4.48 4.58 15.52
CA ASP A 108 4.07 4.72 16.93
C ASP A 108 3.35 3.48 17.44
N LEU A 109 2.51 2.86 16.57
CA LEU A 109 1.83 1.63 16.88
C LEU A 109 2.82 0.48 17.13
N LEU A 110 3.81 0.33 16.23
CA LEU A 110 4.83 -0.71 16.36
C LEU A 110 5.76 -0.46 17.55
N LEU A 111 6.08 0.80 17.87
CA LEU A 111 6.87 1.14 19.03
C LEU A 111 6.17 0.67 20.33
N LYS A 112 4.88 0.96 20.49
CA LYS A 112 4.08 0.52 21.63
C LYS A 112 4.05 -1.00 21.76
N TYR A 113 3.79 -1.71 20.66
CA TYR A 113 3.78 -3.16 20.66
C TYR A 113 5.15 -3.77 21.01
N ARG A 114 6.23 -3.20 20.46
CA ARG A 114 7.60 -3.66 20.70
C ARG A 114 8.06 -3.49 22.15
N MET A 115 7.51 -2.52 22.89
CA MET A 115 7.80 -2.37 24.33
C MET A 115 7.35 -3.60 25.15
N GLU A 116 6.28 -4.28 24.73
CA GLU A 116 5.76 -5.50 25.37
C GLU A 116 6.39 -6.77 24.76
N HIS A 117 6.90 -6.69 23.51
CA HIS A 117 7.43 -7.80 22.72
C HIS A 117 8.80 -7.45 22.11
N PRO A 118 9.88 -7.32 22.89
CA PRO A 118 11.15 -6.72 22.45
C PRO A 118 11.90 -7.52 21.37
N ASN A 119 11.66 -8.82 21.28
CA ASN A 119 12.38 -9.71 20.34
C ASN A 119 11.67 -9.85 18.98
N ILE A 120 10.50 -9.25 18.80
CA ILE A 120 9.79 -9.29 17.52
C ILE A 120 10.49 -8.42 16.48
N ARG A 121 10.57 -8.94 15.26
CA ARG A 121 11.01 -8.21 14.08
C ARG A 121 9.84 -7.83 13.21
N PHE A 122 9.88 -6.65 12.62
CA PHE A 122 8.91 -6.17 11.64
C PHE A 122 9.60 -5.95 10.29
N SER A 123 8.97 -6.46 9.23
CA SER A 123 9.33 -6.14 7.85
C SER A 123 8.18 -5.34 7.23
N ILE A 124 8.46 -4.12 6.79
CA ILE A 124 7.42 -3.21 6.30
C ILE A 124 7.51 -3.11 4.77
N VAL A 125 6.42 -3.46 4.10
CA VAL A 125 6.26 -3.33 2.66
C VAL A 125 5.36 -2.13 2.36
N ASN A 126 5.94 -1.07 1.79
CA ASN A 126 5.19 0.11 1.38
C ASN A 126 4.72 -0.01 -0.06
N ASP A 127 3.40 0.10 -0.27
CA ASP A 127 2.80 0.10 -1.59
C ASP A 127 1.42 0.78 -1.58
N GLN A 128 0.76 0.89 -2.72
CA GLN A 128 -0.63 1.33 -2.81
C GLN A 128 -1.58 0.27 -2.23
N SER A 129 -2.72 0.70 -1.69
CA SER A 129 -3.67 -0.19 -1.00
C SER A 129 -4.20 -1.32 -1.88
N ASN A 130 -4.46 -1.07 -3.16
CA ASN A 130 -4.90 -2.09 -4.12
C ASN A 130 -3.82 -3.17 -4.36
N ILE A 131 -2.54 -2.78 -4.36
CA ILE A 131 -1.40 -3.70 -4.50
C ILE A 131 -1.23 -4.50 -3.21
N LEU A 132 -1.26 -3.84 -2.05
CA LEU A 132 -1.16 -4.49 -0.74
C LEU A 132 -2.32 -5.48 -0.53
N PHE A 133 -3.53 -5.10 -0.93
CA PHE A 133 -4.69 -5.99 -0.85
C PHE A 133 -4.49 -7.28 -1.66
N ARG A 134 -3.94 -7.18 -2.89
CA ARG A 134 -3.60 -8.37 -3.70
C ARG A 134 -2.51 -9.23 -3.04
N LYS A 135 -1.48 -8.59 -2.47
CA LYS A 135 -0.40 -9.28 -1.74
C LYS A 135 -0.86 -10.06 -0.50
N MET A 136 -2.04 -9.74 0.05
CA MET A 136 -2.65 -10.56 1.11
C MET A 136 -3.04 -11.97 0.63
N PHE A 137 -3.43 -12.12 -0.65
CA PHE A 137 -3.80 -13.41 -1.22
C PHE A 137 -2.59 -14.24 -1.65
N ASP A 138 -1.46 -13.61 -1.95
CA ASP A 138 -0.21 -14.27 -2.31
C ASP A 138 0.59 -14.73 -1.07
N GLU A 139 0.03 -14.54 0.13
CA GLU A 139 0.66 -14.79 1.43
C GLU A 139 2.02 -14.09 1.64
N SER A 140 2.38 -13.12 0.79
CA SER A 140 3.61 -12.32 0.92
C SER A 140 3.56 -11.31 2.06
N LEU A 141 2.37 -11.07 2.62
CA LEU A 141 2.14 -10.26 3.81
C LEU A 141 1.45 -11.11 4.88
N ASP A 142 1.75 -10.84 6.14
CA ASP A 142 1.04 -11.42 7.27
C ASP A 142 -0.20 -10.61 7.60
N VAL A 143 -0.05 -9.28 7.58
CA VAL A 143 -1.11 -8.30 7.81
C VAL A 143 -0.95 -7.10 6.88
N ALA A 144 -2.01 -6.33 6.69
CA ALA A 144 -1.93 -5.08 5.94
C ALA A 144 -2.80 -3.98 6.56
N PHE A 145 -2.30 -2.74 6.47
CA PHE A 145 -3.04 -1.53 6.76
C PHE A 145 -3.34 -0.83 5.43
N ILE A 146 -4.61 -0.89 5.00
CA ILE A 146 -5.03 -0.35 3.71
C ILE A 146 -6.04 0.78 3.87
N ARG A 147 -6.09 1.64 2.88
CA ARG A 147 -6.99 2.80 2.81
C ARG A 147 -7.98 2.63 1.66
N GLY A 148 -9.26 2.82 1.98
CA GLY A 148 -10.39 2.56 1.10
C GLY A 148 -10.97 1.17 1.31
N ASP A 149 -12.15 0.95 0.77
CA ASP A 149 -12.91 -0.27 0.95
C ASP A 149 -12.60 -1.26 -0.18
N TYR A 150 -12.16 -2.45 0.20
CA TYR A 150 -11.86 -3.57 -0.71
C TYR A 150 -12.59 -4.81 -0.22
N GLU A 151 -13.15 -5.58 -1.15
CA GLU A 151 -13.88 -6.81 -0.85
C GLU A 151 -13.04 -8.05 -1.21
N GLY A 152 -13.05 -9.06 -0.31
CA GLY A 152 -12.33 -10.31 -0.53
C GLY A 152 -12.30 -11.23 0.69
N ALA A 153 -11.63 -12.36 0.55
CA ALA A 153 -11.52 -13.40 1.59
C ALA A 153 -10.49 -13.05 2.67
N VAL A 154 -10.65 -11.88 3.30
CA VAL A 154 -9.81 -11.39 4.41
C VAL A 154 -10.67 -11.07 5.63
N ASN A 155 -10.09 -11.16 6.83
CA ASN A 155 -10.64 -10.52 8.01
C ASN A 155 -10.26 -9.05 7.97
N GLN A 156 -11.17 -8.17 8.40
CA GLN A 156 -10.93 -6.74 8.37
C GLN A 156 -11.50 -6.04 9.59
N THR A 157 -10.69 -5.18 10.19
CA THR A 157 -11.04 -4.35 11.34
C THR A 157 -10.90 -2.88 10.96
N LEU A 158 -11.97 -2.09 11.14
CA LEU A 158 -11.92 -0.64 10.91
C LEU A 158 -11.10 0.01 12.03
N ILE A 159 -10.02 0.69 11.67
CA ILE A 159 -9.09 1.29 12.63
C ILE A 159 -9.07 2.82 12.59
N ALA A 160 -9.47 3.44 11.48
CA ALA A 160 -9.61 4.90 11.38
C ALA A 160 -10.59 5.28 10.26
N VAL A 161 -11.18 6.47 10.41
CA VAL A 161 -11.96 7.16 9.38
C VAL A 161 -11.36 8.54 9.18
N ASN A 162 -10.68 8.74 8.05
CA ASN A 162 -9.94 9.96 7.77
C ASN A 162 -10.79 10.91 6.91
N LYS A 163 -10.85 12.18 7.29
CA LYS A 163 -11.50 13.23 6.50
C LYS A 163 -10.61 13.67 5.33
N ALA A 164 -11.25 14.05 4.24
CA ALA A 164 -10.58 14.72 3.12
C ALA A 164 -10.57 16.25 3.36
N TYR A 165 -9.51 16.88 2.87
CA TYR A 165 -9.29 18.32 3.00
C TYR A 165 -8.87 18.94 1.67
N LEU A 166 -9.36 20.14 1.44
CA LEU A 166 -8.73 21.12 0.57
C LEU A 166 -7.54 21.72 1.34
N VAL A 167 -6.38 21.67 0.73
CA VAL A 167 -5.13 22.21 1.30
C VAL A 167 -4.63 23.32 0.41
N THR A 168 -4.55 24.53 0.96
CA THR A 168 -4.12 25.76 0.29
C THR A 168 -3.10 26.51 1.14
N ARG A 169 -2.35 27.42 0.56
CA ARG A 169 -1.45 28.31 1.30
C ARG A 169 -2.22 29.35 2.11
N GLU A 170 -3.27 29.88 1.53
CA GLU A 170 -4.14 30.93 2.10
C GLU A 170 -5.61 30.51 1.93
N PRO A 171 -6.55 31.05 2.71
CA PRO A 171 -7.97 30.77 2.54
C PRO A 171 -8.44 31.08 1.10
N VAL A 172 -9.15 30.15 0.49
CA VAL A 172 -9.65 30.27 -0.89
C VAL A 172 -11.13 29.93 -0.92
N GLU A 173 -11.91 30.71 -1.66
CA GLU A 173 -13.32 30.40 -1.96
C GLU A 173 -13.40 29.22 -2.92
N LEU A 174 -14.33 28.29 -2.69
CA LEU A 174 -14.43 27.04 -3.44
C LEU A 174 -14.65 27.26 -4.95
N ASP A 175 -15.42 28.28 -5.33
CA ASP A 175 -15.73 28.63 -6.71
C ASP A 175 -14.50 29.00 -7.56
N LYS A 176 -13.40 29.37 -6.92
CA LYS A 176 -12.13 29.69 -7.60
C LYS A 176 -11.26 28.46 -7.93
N LEU A 177 -11.53 27.31 -7.32
CA LEU A 177 -10.70 26.12 -7.49
C LEU A 177 -10.59 25.63 -8.94
N PRO A 178 -11.65 25.68 -9.79
CA PRO A 178 -11.53 25.24 -11.19
C PRO A 178 -10.50 26.02 -12.00
N ASP A 179 -10.25 27.28 -11.64
CA ASP A 179 -9.31 28.18 -12.33
C ASP A 179 -7.89 28.15 -11.73
N MET A 180 -7.69 27.40 -10.63
CA MET A 180 -6.42 27.30 -9.92
C MET A 180 -5.66 26.03 -10.33
N GLN A 181 -4.33 26.05 -10.14
CA GLN A 181 -3.45 24.91 -10.37
C GLN A 181 -3.72 23.79 -9.35
N PHE A 182 -4.21 22.65 -9.81
CA PHE A 182 -4.31 21.45 -8.98
C PHE A 182 -2.99 20.71 -8.89
N ILE A 183 -2.60 20.28 -7.69
CA ILE A 183 -1.40 19.50 -7.42
C ILE A 183 -1.84 18.09 -7.03
N SER A 184 -1.73 17.16 -7.99
CA SER A 184 -2.02 15.75 -7.78
C SER A 184 -0.81 15.00 -7.22
N TYR A 185 -1.05 13.87 -6.56
CA TYR A 185 0.00 12.99 -6.06
C TYR A 185 -0.38 11.53 -6.27
N LYS A 186 0.63 10.64 -6.22
CA LYS A 186 0.40 9.20 -6.37
C LYS A 186 -0.40 8.67 -5.17
N THR A 187 -1.64 8.25 -5.40
CA THR A 187 -2.55 7.67 -4.41
C THR A 187 -3.21 6.40 -4.95
N ASN A 188 -3.93 5.66 -4.11
CA ASN A 188 -4.67 4.48 -4.54
C ASN A 188 -5.97 4.85 -5.28
N ASP A 189 -6.51 3.88 -6.02
CA ASP A 189 -7.73 3.99 -6.82
C ASP A 189 -8.93 4.48 -6.00
N ARG A 190 -9.20 3.87 -4.84
CA ARG A 190 -10.35 4.24 -3.98
C ARG A 190 -10.28 5.66 -3.46
N SER A 191 -9.09 6.12 -3.07
CA SER A 191 -8.91 7.50 -2.63
C SER A 191 -9.13 8.50 -3.76
N LYS A 192 -8.69 8.14 -4.97
CA LYS A 192 -8.89 8.95 -6.17
C LYS A 192 -10.38 9.04 -6.52
N GLU A 193 -11.09 7.91 -6.55
CA GLU A 193 -12.53 7.84 -6.81
C GLU A 193 -13.34 8.74 -5.85
N ILE A 194 -13.02 8.72 -4.55
CA ILE A 194 -13.71 9.56 -3.56
C ILE A 194 -13.51 11.06 -3.84
N ILE A 195 -12.27 11.47 -4.13
CA ILE A 195 -11.96 12.88 -4.41
C ILE A 195 -12.59 13.34 -5.74
N GLU A 196 -12.50 12.52 -6.79
CA GLU A 196 -13.12 12.81 -8.08
C GLU A 196 -14.65 12.86 -7.98
N GLY A 197 -15.25 11.95 -7.19
CA GLY A 197 -16.69 11.95 -6.91
C GLY A 197 -17.15 13.24 -6.23
N TRP A 198 -16.45 13.67 -5.18
CA TRP A 198 -16.73 14.95 -4.52
C TRP A 198 -16.56 16.14 -5.47
N TRP A 199 -15.53 16.12 -6.31
CA TRP A 199 -15.31 17.19 -7.30
C TRP A 199 -16.45 17.27 -8.30
N GLN A 200 -16.89 16.13 -8.86
CA GLN A 200 -18.03 16.08 -9.79
C GLN A 200 -19.35 16.55 -9.15
N GLU A 201 -19.58 16.18 -7.87
CA GLU A 201 -20.73 16.66 -7.10
C GLU A 201 -20.73 18.17 -6.93
N THR A 202 -19.55 18.78 -6.71
CA THR A 202 -19.40 20.20 -6.39
C THR A 202 -19.33 21.08 -7.64
N PHE A 203 -18.61 20.66 -8.70
CA PHE A 203 -18.29 21.50 -9.85
C PHE A 203 -18.84 20.97 -11.19
N SER A 204 -19.52 19.83 -11.21
CA SER A 204 -20.12 19.25 -12.42
C SER A 204 -19.13 19.05 -13.58
N GLY A 205 -17.84 18.76 -13.30
CA GLY A 205 -16.79 18.60 -14.28
C GLY A 205 -15.66 17.69 -13.81
N GLU A 206 -14.66 17.52 -14.66
CA GLU A 206 -13.45 16.75 -14.31
C GLU A 206 -12.51 17.58 -13.42
N LEU A 207 -11.76 16.90 -12.57
CA LEU A 207 -10.71 17.52 -11.76
C LEU A 207 -9.67 18.18 -12.69
N PRO A 208 -9.28 19.45 -12.45
CA PRO A 208 -8.37 20.15 -13.34
C PRO A 208 -7.05 19.42 -13.55
N ALA A 209 -6.55 19.44 -14.78
CA ALA A 209 -5.18 19.00 -15.02
C ALA A 209 -4.20 19.97 -14.40
N GLY A 210 -3.13 19.44 -13.76
CA GLY A 210 -2.17 20.28 -13.08
C GLY A 210 -0.82 19.60 -12.89
N MET A 211 -0.10 19.99 -11.84
CA MET A 211 1.19 19.37 -11.49
C MET A 211 0.97 18.02 -10.83
N THR A 212 1.81 17.03 -11.14
CA THR A 212 1.81 15.73 -10.48
C THR A 212 3.10 15.51 -9.72
N VAL A 213 3.00 15.08 -8.44
CA VAL A 213 4.15 14.75 -7.58
C VAL A 213 4.06 13.31 -7.08
N GLY A 214 5.16 12.79 -6.51
CA GLY A 214 5.24 11.39 -6.07
C GLY A 214 4.40 11.09 -4.82
N TYR A 215 4.43 11.97 -3.83
CA TYR A 215 3.82 11.77 -2.51
C TYR A 215 3.07 13.00 -2.03
N VAL A 216 2.12 12.79 -1.12
CA VAL A 216 1.26 13.87 -0.59
C VAL A 216 2.04 14.92 0.20
N ASP A 217 3.08 14.56 0.93
CA ASP A 217 3.94 15.50 1.66
C ASP A 217 4.72 16.41 0.72
N VAL A 218 5.11 15.93 -0.46
CA VAL A 218 5.66 16.79 -1.52
C VAL A 218 4.59 17.74 -2.06
N ALA A 219 3.33 17.28 -2.20
CA ALA A 219 2.23 18.17 -2.60
C ALA A 219 2.04 19.30 -1.58
N TRP A 220 2.10 19.02 -0.27
CA TRP A 220 2.02 20.06 0.77
C TRP A 220 3.17 21.08 0.66
N GLN A 221 4.40 20.62 0.40
CA GLN A 221 5.54 21.54 0.19
C GLN A 221 5.32 22.44 -1.02
N VAL A 222 4.78 21.92 -2.12
CA VAL A 222 4.49 22.67 -3.34
C VAL A 222 3.38 23.70 -3.10
N VAL A 223 2.31 23.31 -2.37
CA VAL A 223 1.24 24.21 -1.93
C VAL A 223 1.79 25.33 -1.06
N ALA A 224 2.66 25.03 -0.11
CA ALA A 224 3.31 26.02 0.76
C ALA A 224 4.13 27.07 -0.02
N LYS A 225 4.62 26.71 -1.21
CA LYS A 225 5.28 27.67 -2.13
C LYS A 225 4.30 28.52 -2.96
N GLY A 226 2.97 28.32 -2.78
CA GLY A 226 1.95 29.07 -3.50
C GLY A 226 1.72 28.61 -4.95
N LEU A 227 2.10 27.37 -5.30
CA LEU A 227 1.98 26.87 -6.67
C LEU A 227 0.63 26.21 -6.97
N GLY A 228 -0.36 26.38 -6.10
CA GLY A 228 -1.70 25.86 -6.30
C GLY A 228 -2.30 25.24 -5.03
N TYR A 229 -3.20 24.28 -5.19
CA TYR A 229 -3.87 23.56 -4.11
C TYR A 229 -3.81 22.05 -4.30
N THR A 230 -4.04 21.29 -3.22
CA THR A 230 -4.24 19.85 -3.31
C THR A 230 -5.46 19.41 -2.51
N LEU A 231 -6.03 18.26 -2.91
CA LEU A 231 -7.11 17.57 -2.21
C LEU A 231 -6.56 16.26 -1.64
N CYS A 232 -6.62 16.09 -0.33
CA CYS A 232 -6.01 14.90 0.28
C CYS A 232 -6.72 14.49 1.58
N PHE A 233 -6.48 13.24 1.98
CA PHE A 233 -6.84 12.75 3.29
C PHE A 233 -5.66 12.96 4.25
N LEU A 234 -5.88 13.69 5.33
CA LEU A 234 -4.85 13.90 6.34
C LEU A 234 -4.73 12.68 7.25
N PRO A 235 -3.52 12.31 7.67
CA PRO A 235 -3.32 11.31 8.73
C PRO A 235 -3.78 11.86 10.09
N ASP A 236 -4.14 10.98 11.01
CA ASP A 236 -4.63 11.37 12.34
C ASP A 236 -3.60 12.18 13.15
N ASN A 237 -2.30 11.87 12.97
CA ASN A 237 -1.18 12.56 13.63
C ASN A 237 -0.52 13.59 12.68
N TYR A 238 -1.32 14.25 11.82
CA TYR A 238 -0.77 15.27 10.94
C TYR A 238 -0.41 16.53 11.74
N GLU A 239 0.84 16.92 11.67
CA GLU A 239 1.33 18.22 12.13
C GLU A 239 1.42 19.19 10.96
N ASN A 240 0.81 20.36 11.09
CA ASN A 240 0.77 21.37 10.03
C ASN A 240 2.06 22.20 10.00
N GLU A 241 3.18 21.57 9.65
CA GLU A 241 4.53 22.15 9.65
C GLU A 241 4.67 23.38 8.73
N TYR A 242 3.78 23.54 7.76
CA TYR A 242 3.85 24.59 6.74
C TYR A 242 2.82 25.70 6.94
N ASP A 243 2.08 25.71 8.04
CA ASP A 243 0.99 26.66 8.32
C ASP A 243 -0.03 26.75 7.16
N LEU A 244 -0.37 25.60 6.56
CA LEU A 244 -1.33 25.53 5.45
C LEU A 244 -2.75 25.73 5.94
N CYS A 245 -3.58 26.33 5.08
CA CYS A 245 -5.01 26.39 5.30
C CYS A 245 -5.64 25.04 4.97
N LEU A 246 -6.34 24.46 5.95
CA LEU A 246 -6.95 23.13 5.87
C LEU A 246 -8.48 23.28 5.95
N THR A 247 -9.18 23.12 4.84
CA THR A 247 -10.64 23.18 4.79
C THR A 247 -11.19 21.77 4.58
N PRO A 248 -11.97 21.20 5.52
CA PRO A 248 -12.53 19.87 5.35
C PRO A 248 -13.53 19.87 4.17
N LEU A 249 -13.47 18.82 3.35
CA LEU A 249 -14.42 18.63 2.27
C LEU A 249 -15.73 18.09 2.83
N VAL A 250 -16.83 18.66 2.34
CA VAL A 250 -18.18 18.27 2.73
C VAL A 250 -19.03 17.98 1.49
N HIS A 251 -19.91 17.00 1.59
CA HIS A 251 -20.96 16.72 0.61
C HIS A 251 -22.08 17.76 0.66
N GLN A 252 -22.96 17.76 -0.32
CA GLN A 252 -24.11 18.69 -0.37
C GLN A 252 -25.06 18.53 0.83
N ASP A 253 -25.12 17.34 1.44
CA ASP A 253 -25.90 17.07 2.65
C ASP A 253 -25.23 17.53 3.96
N GLY A 254 -24.02 18.11 3.87
CA GLY A 254 -23.24 18.58 5.01
C GLY A 254 -22.37 17.50 5.67
N SER A 255 -22.41 16.25 5.22
CA SER A 255 -21.54 15.19 5.74
C SER A 255 -20.10 15.37 5.25
N PHE A 256 -19.13 14.92 6.06
CA PHE A 256 -17.73 14.99 5.67
C PHE A 256 -17.38 13.93 4.61
N VAL A 257 -16.57 14.32 3.64
CA VAL A 257 -15.92 13.40 2.72
C VAL A 257 -14.87 12.61 3.48
N THR A 258 -15.07 11.30 3.59
CA THR A 258 -14.25 10.43 4.44
C THR A 258 -13.73 9.21 3.69
N ARG A 259 -12.68 8.60 4.25
CA ARG A 259 -12.11 7.35 3.77
C ARG A 259 -11.76 6.45 4.95
N ASN A 260 -12.18 5.19 4.88
CA ASN A 260 -11.87 4.17 5.86
C ASN A 260 -10.40 3.74 5.76
N THR A 261 -9.83 3.41 6.92
CA THR A 261 -8.55 2.70 7.06
C THR A 261 -8.81 1.37 7.75
N TRP A 262 -8.40 0.30 7.10
CA TRP A 262 -8.65 -1.07 7.54
C TRP A 262 -7.35 -1.78 7.91
N PHE A 263 -7.40 -2.54 8.99
CA PHE A 263 -6.44 -3.57 9.30
C PHE A 263 -6.92 -4.90 8.75
N LEU A 264 -6.08 -5.59 7.98
CA LEU A 264 -6.40 -6.83 7.29
C LEU A 264 -5.49 -7.97 7.71
N TYR A 265 -6.04 -9.18 7.79
CA TYR A 265 -5.29 -10.42 7.87
C TYR A 265 -6.02 -11.56 7.16
N SER A 266 -5.30 -12.58 6.71
CA SER A 266 -5.88 -13.68 5.91
C SER A 266 -6.86 -14.51 6.75
N LYS A 267 -8.00 -14.91 6.15
CA LYS A 267 -8.94 -15.86 6.73
C LYS A 267 -8.41 -17.30 6.72
N ASN A 268 -7.56 -17.63 5.76
CA ASN A 268 -7.18 -19.00 5.43
C ASN A 268 -5.74 -19.34 5.88
N LYS A 269 -4.93 -18.34 6.21
CA LYS A 269 -3.54 -18.55 6.63
C LYS A 269 -3.51 -19.05 8.07
N ARG A 270 -2.79 -20.16 8.31
CA ARG A 270 -2.50 -20.60 9.67
C ARG A 270 -1.63 -19.55 10.36
N MET A 271 -2.17 -18.90 11.37
CA MET A 271 -1.44 -17.92 12.15
C MET A 271 -0.40 -18.57 13.07
N THR A 272 0.76 -17.97 13.15
CA THR A 272 1.74 -18.26 14.21
C THR A 272 1.26 -17.60 15.52
N LYS A 273 1.73 -18.08 16.67
CA LYS A 273 1.38 -17.47 17.96
C LYS A 273 1.68 -15.98 18.00
N VAL A 274 2.81 -15.57 17.45
CA VAL A 274 3.24 -14.17 17.36
C VAL A 274 2.26 -13.33 16.53
N LEU A 275 1.79 -13.88 15.40
CA LEU A 275 0.82 -13.18 14.55
C LEU A 275 -0.55 -13.08 15.23
N GLU A 276 -0.99 -14.14 15.92
CA GLU A 276 -2.24 -14.13 16.71
C GLU A 276 -2.20 -13.06 17.80
N ASP A 277 -1.09 -12.96 18.52
CA ASP A 277 -0.90 -11.96 19.58
C ASP A 277 -0.91 -10.54 19.00
N PHE A 278 -0.26 -10.30 17.84
CA PHE A 278 -0.27 -9.01 17.17
C PHE A 278 -1.66 -8.64 16.66
N VAL A 279 -2.38 -9.58 16.01
CA VAL A 279 -3.75 -9.34 15.54
C VAL A 279 -4.65 -8.98 16.72
N THR A 280 -4.57 -9.74 17.83
CA THR A 280 -5.34 -9.48 19.05
C THR A 280 -5.03 -8.11 19.63
N TYR A 281 -3.75 -7.72 19.63
CA TYR A 281 -3.32 -6.39 20.07
C TYR A 281 -3.96 -5.28 19.25
N ILE A 282 -3.92 -5.38 17.91
CA ILE A 282 -4.53 -4.38 17.03
C ILE A 282 -6.04 -4.32 17.21
N GLU A 283 -6.72 -5.46 17.27
CA GLU A 283 -8.18 -5.51 17.44
C GLU A 283 -8.63 -4.95 18.81
N LYS A 284 -7.81 -5.10 19.82
CA LYS A 284 -8.10 -4.56 21.15
C LYS A 284 -7.87 -3.06 21.25
N ASN A 285 -6.78 -2.56 20.65
CA ASN A 285 -6.31 -1.19 20.87
C ASN A 285 -6.64 -0.20 19.76
N CYS A 286 -6.98 -0.71 18.56
CA CYS A 286 -7.21 0.13 17.36
C CYS A 286 -8.58 -0.08 16.70
N ASN A 287 -9.44 -0.97 17.22
CA ASN A 287 -10.76 -1.21 16.65
C ASN A 287 -11.73 -0.05 16.95
N LEU A 288 -11.93 0.81 15.96
CA LEU A 288 -12.75 2.01 16.09
C LEU A 288 -14.19 1.70 16.51
N LYS A 289 -14.80 0.65 15.95
CA LYS A 289 -16.17 0.25 16.29
C LYS A 289 -16.30 -0.17 17.76
N LYS A 290 -15.29 -0.83 18.29
CA LYS A 290 -15.27 -1.26 19.68
C LYS A 290 -15.04 -0.07 20.61
N MET A 291 -14.12 0.82 20.27
CA MET A 291 -13.83 2.02 21.09
C MET A 291 -15.06 2.93 21.22
N VAL A 292 -15.78 3.18 20.12
CA VAL A 292 -17.00 3.99 20.13
C VAL A 292 -18.10 3.34 20.99
N ARG A 293 -18.19 2.00 21.00
CA ARG A 293 -19.15 1.27 21.83
C ARG A 293 -18.78 1.38 23.32
N ASP A 294 -17.52 1.13 23.65
CA ASP A 294 -17.02 1.18 25.02
C ASP A 294 -17.16 2.62 25.61
N GLU A 295 -17.00 3.68 24.80
CA GLU A 295 -17.26 5.04 25.24
C GLU A 295 -18.75 5.32 25.48
N ARG A 296 -19.64 4.80 24.64
CA ARG A 296 -21.09 4.93 24.82
C ARG A 296 -21.56 4.23 26.08
N ASP A 297 -21.11 2.98 26.30
CA ASP A 297 -21.45 2.20 27.49
C ASP A 297 -20.95 2.90 28.77
N ARG A 298 -19.78 3.55 28.76
CA ARG A 298 -19.27 4.36 29.89
C ARG A 298 -20.09 5.61 30.17
N LEU A 299 -20.62 6.27 29.14
CA LEU A 299 -21.47 7.46 29.30
C LEU A 299 -22.85 7.08 29.87
N GLU A 300 -23.42 5.93 29.44
CA GLU A 300 -24.69 5.43 29.96
C GLU A 300 -24.58 4.98 31.42
N ASP A 301 -23.44 4.37 31.84
CA ASP A 301 -23.18 4.01 33.24
C ASP A 301 -23.01 5.24 34.15
N THR A 302 -22.52 6.36 33.64
CA THR A 302 -22.37 7.62 34.41
C THR A 302 -23.69 8.35 34.58
N ASP A 303 -24.63 8.23 33.64
CA ASP A 303 -25.98 8.82 33.76
C ASP A 303 -26.92 8.03 34.70
N HIS A 304 -26.59 6.79 35.04
CA HIS A 304 -27.32 5.98 36.03
C HIS A 304 -26.76 6.08 37.46
N ALA A 305 -25.68 6.86 37.67
CA ALA A 305 -25.02 7.03 38.94
C ALA A 305 -25.28 8.39 39.61
N VAL A 306 -26.30 9.16 39.16
CA VAL A 306 -26.72 10.45 39.75
C VAL A 306 -28.12 10.31 40.37
#